data_b0979b9a08ecb86c11c3ff359da98844
#
_entry.id   b0979b9a08ecb86c11c3ff359da98844
#
_cell.length_a   1.000
_cell.length_b   1.000
_cell.length_c   1.000
_cell.angle_alpha   90.00
_cell.angle_beta   90.00
_cell.angle_gamma   90.00
#
_symmetry.space_group_name_H-M   'P 1'
#
loop_
_entity.id
_entity.type
_entity.pdbx_description
1 polymer ?
#
loop_
_entity_poly.entity_id
_entity_poly.type
_entity_poly.pdbx_seq_one_letter_code
_entity_poly.pdbx_strand_id
1 'polypeptide(L)'
;LRTYAKFNRRVTPELLNMRTYSVANYNEWARVTGEYDQLALDADALGKQLPANQHDAWFQLLGYPIKAMANLYDMYYAQAMNQRLAKKNDPMANGWAKRVEECFKKDAELAKEYHTINGGKWNHMMDEVYIGYKSWNAPEKKVMPEVKRVEGNASVAITLPQPAYITYNVPKGV
;
A
#
# COMPACT_ATOMS: atom_id res chain seq x y z
N LEU A 1 9.40 12.63 -7.55
CA LEU A 1 8.49 12.65 -8.70
C LEU A 1 8.83 11.57 -9.74
N ARG A 2 10.06 11.54 -10.27
CA ARG A 2 10.46 10.57 -11.31
C ARG A 2 10.21 9.11 -10.88
N THR A 3 10.59 8.75 -9.66
CA THR A 3 10.40 7.39 -9.11
C THR A 3 8.92 7.07 -8.96
N TYR A 4 8.13 7.98 -8.40
CA TYR A 4 6.69 7.84 -8.29
C TYR A 4 6.03 7.66 -9.66
N ALA A 5 6.34 8.51 -10.63
CA ALA A 5 5.79 8.39 -11.98
C ALA A 5 6.17 7.05 -12.66
N LYS A 6 7.41 6.56 -12.43
CA LYS A 6 7.85 5.24 -12.91
C LYS A 6 7.00 4.11 -12.29
N PHE A 7 6.76 4.16 -10.98
CA PHE A 7 6.01 3.10 -10.30
C PHE A 7 4.53 3.12 -10.67
N ASN A 8 3.95 4.31 -10.77
CA ASN A 8 2.53 4.48 -11.10
C ASN A 8 2.16 4.01 -12.52
N ARG A 9 3.16 3.83 -13.40
CA ARG A 9 2.95 3.23 -14.73
C ARG A 9 2.76 1.72 -14.70
N ARG A 10 3.01 1.06 -13.56
CA ARG A 10 2.92 -0.40 -13.45
C ARG A 10 1.49 -0.88 -13.59
N VAL A 11 0.60 -0.27 -12.81
CA VAL A 11 -0.82 -0.64 -12.79
C VAL A 11 -1.61 0.54 -12.21
N THR A 12 -2.82 0.78 -12.69
CA THR A 12 -3.72 1.76 -12.09
C THR A 12 -4.34 1.23 -10.80
N PRO A 13 -4.71 2.08 -9.85
CA PRO A 13 -5.29 1.67 -8.57
C PRO A 13 -6.48 0.70 -8.72
N GLU A 14 -7.36 0.97 -9.67
CA GLU A 14 -8.60 0.22 -9.91
C GLU A 14 -8.35 -1.20 -10.41
N LEU A 15 -7.24 -1.41 -11.13
CA LEU A 15 -6.85 -2.71 -11.69
C LEU A 15 -5.94 -3.51 -10.77
N LEU A 16 -5.40 -2.88 -9.72
CA LEU A 16 -4.55 -3.55 -8.75
C LEU A 16 -5.37 -4.56 -7.93
N ASN A 17 -4.86 -5.78 -7.83
CA ASN A 17 -5.48 -6.85 -7.05
C ASN A 17 -4.42 -7.87 -6.62
N MET A 18 -4.78 -8.80 -5.74
CA MET A 18 -3.85 -9.79 -5.18
C MET A 18 -3.13 -10.68 -6.21
N ARG A 19 -3.58 -10.70 -7.47
CA ARG A 19 -2.99 -11.51 -8.56
C ARG A 19 -2.10 -10.70 -9.48
N THR A 20 -1.99 -9.38 -9.27
CA THR A 20 -1.19 -8.49 -10.13
C THR A 20 0.27 -8.89 -10.17
N TYR A 21 0.80 -9.35 -9.05
CA TYR A 21 2.18 -9.82 -8.92
C TYR A 21 2.24 -11.20 -8.25
N SER A 22 3.33 -11.92 -8.46
CA SER A 22 3.54 -13.22 -7.83
C SER A 22 4.09 -13.08 -6.41
N VAL A 23 3.53 -13.87 -5.48
CA VAL A 23 4.11 -14.06 -4.14
C VAL A 23 5.15 -15.20 -4.11
N ALA A 24 5.23 -16.00 -5.17
CA ALA A 24 6.11 -17.17 -5.25
C ALA A 24 7.32 -16.92 -6.15
N ASN A 25 7.09 -16.33 -7.33
CA ASN A 25 8.12 -16.15 -8.33
C ASN A 25 8.82 -14.80 -8.12
N TYR A 26 10.14 -14.83 -7.99
CA TYR A 26 11.01 -13.65 -7.89
C TYR A 26 10.63 -12.67 -6.74
N ASN A 27 9.82 -13.10 -5.79
CA ASN A 27 9.29 -12.25 -4.70
C ASN A 27 8.71 -10.92 -5.22
N GLU A 28 7.99 -10.95 -6.35
CA GLU A 28 7.54 -9.74 -7.04
C GLU A 28 6.72 -8.85 -6.12
N TRP A 29 5.70 -9.41 -5.42
CA TRP A 29 4.90 -8.64 -4.49
C TRP A 29 5.74 -7.98 -3.40
N ALA A 30 6.59 -8.74 -2.72
CA ALA A 30 7.43 -8.19 -1.65
C ALA A 30 8.35 -7.08 -2.17
N ARG A 31 8.93 -7.27 -3.36
CA ARG A 31 9.82 -6.28 -3.99
C ARG A 31 9.09 -5.00 -4.35
N VAL A 32 7.95 -5.09 -5.05
CA VAL A 32 7.23 -3.88 -5.50
C VAL A 32 6.60 -3.13 -4.34
N THR A 33 6.13 -3.84 -3.30
CA THR A 33 5.64 -3.23 -2.06
C THR A 33 6.77 -2.51 -1.34
N GLY A 34 7.91 -3.17 -1.14
CA GLY A 34 9.08 -2.55 -0.50
C GLY A 34 9.62 -1.32 -1.26
N GLU A 35 9.54 -1.30 -2.59
CA GLU A 35 9.89 -0.11 -3.38
C GLU A 35 8.95 1.07 -3.10
N TYR A 36 7.65 0.82 -2.92
CA TYR A 36 6.69 1.87 -2.54
C TYR A 36 6.85 2.30 -1.09
N ASP A 37 7.11 1.38 -0.17
CA ASP A 37 7.35 1.70 1.24
C ASP A 37 8.56 2.64 1.39
N GLN A 38 9.65 2.33 0.68
CA GLN A 38 10.81 3.23 0.68
C GLN A 38 10.48 4.60 0.11
N LEU A 39 9.74 4.63 -1.01
CA LEU A 39 9.34 5.90 -1.60
C LEU A 39 8.47 6.73 -0.62
N ALA A 40 7.62 6.08 0.17
CA ALA A 40 6.81 6.74 1.19
C ALA A 40 7.69 7.29 2.32
N LEU A 41 8.71 6.53 2.77
CA LEU A 41 9.69 7.00 3.74
C LEU A 41 10.49 8.20 3.23
N ASP A 42 10.93 8.15 1.97
CA ASP A 42 11.67 9.25 1.33
C ASP A 42 10.79 10.51 1.20
N ALA A 43 9.51 10.33 0.87
CA ALA A 43 8.55 11.43 0.80
C ALA A 43 8.31 12.07 2.17
N ASP A 44 8.18 11.26 3.23
CA ASP A 44 8.05 11.76 4.60
C ASP A 44 9.30 12.49 5.09
N ALA A 45 10.47 11.96 4.77
CA ALA A 45 11.74 12.61 5.09
C ALA A 45 11.87 13.98 4.40
N LEU A 46 11.43 14.08 3.14
CA LEU A 46 11.36 15.34 2.41
C LEU A 46 10.35 16.31 3.05
N GLY A 47 9.15 15.81 3.37
CA GLY A 47 8.10 16.64 3.99
C GLY A 47 8.57 17.30 5.29
N LYS A 48 9.31 16.56 6.13
CA LYS A 48 9.87 17.09 7.39
C LYS A 48 10.90 18.21 7.22
N GLN A 49 11.48 18.35 6.03
CA GLN A 49 12.46 19.40 5.72
C GLN A 49 11.82 20.68 5.17
N LEU A 50 10.54 20.61 4.83
CA LEU A 50 9.83 21.73 4.24
C LEU A 50 9.31 22.71 5.31
N PRO A 51 9.25 24.02 5.02
CA PRO A 51 8.58 24.98 5.90
C PRO A 51 7.09 24.63 6.08
N ALA A 52 6.53 24.96 7.23
CA ALA A 52 5.14 24.63 7.57
C ALA A 52 4.11 25.11 6.53
N ASN A 53 4.34 26.29 5.94
CA ASN A 53 3.46 26.84 4.90
C ASN A 53 3.51 26.10 3.55
N GLN A 54 4.39 25.10 3.40
CA GLN A 54 4.48 24.25 2.22
C GLN A 54 3.98 22.82 2.48
N HIS A 55 3.64 22.48 3.72
CA HIS A 55 3.24 21.10 4.08
C HIS A 55 1.96 20.66 3.37
N ASP A 56 0.95 21.51 3.28
CA ASP A 56 -0.30 21.18 2.59
C ASP A 56 -0.07 20.92 1.09
N ALA A 57 0.74 21.74 0.45
CA ALA A 57 1.10 21.57 -0.96
C ALA A 57 1.93 20.30 -1.17
N TRP A 58 2.90 20.01 -0.28
CA TRP A 58 3.67 18.78 -0.31
C TRP A 58 2.76 17.56 -0.13
N PHE A 59 1.86 17.59 0.86
CA PHE A 59 0.96 16.47 1.12
C PHE A 59 0.04 16.22 -0.06
N GLN A 60 -0.56 17.27 -0.62
CA GLN A 60 -1.43 17.18 -1.79
C GLN A 60 -0.74 16.60 -3.02
N LEU A 61 0.47 17.07 -3.33
CA LEU A 61 1.15 16.76 -4.59
C LEU A 61 2.02 15.50 -4.55
N LEU A 62 2.52 15.14 -3.39
CA LEU A 62 3.47 14.04 -3.20
C LEU A 62 3.10 13.10 -2.06
N GLY A 63 2.83 13.64 -0.87
CA GLY A 63 2.63 12.86 0.33
C GLY A 63 1.45 11.90 0.20
N TYR A 64 0.27 12.43 -0.11
CA TYR A 64 -0.94 11.63 -0.25
C TYR A 64 -0.84 10.59 -1.38
N PRO A 65 -0.56 10.96 -2.64
CA PRO A 65 -0.56 9.98 -3.73
C PRO A 65 0.49 8.87 -3.53
N ILE A 66 1.66 9.18 -2.96
CA ILE A 66 2.66 8.16 -2.67
C ILE A 66 2.19 7.24 -1.53
N LYS A 67 1.69 7.79 -0.42
CA LYS A 67 1.21 7.02 0.73
C LYS A 67 -0.01 6.17 0.40
N ALA A 68 -0.95 6.71 -0.38
CA ALA A 68 -2.14 5.98 -0.81
C ALA A 68 -1.76 4.78 -1.68
N MET A 69 -0.85 4.95 -2.65
CA MET A 69 -0.37 3.85 -3.47
C MET A 69 0.44 2.83 -2.66
N ALA A 70 1.35 3.26 -1.79
CA ALA A 70 2.09 2.34 -0.91
C ALA A 70 1.13 1.50 -0.05
N ASN A 71 0.14 2.12 0.56
CA ASN A 71 -0.88 1.44 1.36
C ASN A 71 -1.73 0.46 0.53
N LEU A 72 -2.06 0.81 -0.71
CA LEU A 72 -2.83 -0.05 -1.60
C LEU A 72 -2.02 -1.29 -2.03
N TYR A 73 -0.73 -1.13 -2.34
CA TYR A 73 0.17 -2.24 -2.64
C TYR A 73 0.34 -3.18 -1.45
N ASP A 74 0.53 -2.62 -0.25
CA ASP A 74 0.62 -3.40 1.00
C ASP A 74 -0.67 -4.19 1.27
N MET A 75 -1.84 -3.57 1.07
CA MET A 75 -3.14 -4.23 1.25
C MET A 75 -3.31 -5.45 0.34
N TYR A 76 -3.01 -5.33 -0.96
CA TYR A 76 -3.17 -6.44 -1.89
C TYR A 76 -2.06 -7.49 -1.77
N TYR A 77 -0.87 -7.09 -1.39
CA TYR A 77 0.18 -8.03 -0.99
C TYR A 77 -0.24 -8.83 0.24
N ALA A 78 -0.76 -8.16 1.25
CA ALA A 78 -1.28 -8.82 2.46
C ALA A 78 -2.42 -9.79 2.12
N GLN A 79 -3.34 -9.43 1.22
CA GLN A 79 -4.38 -10.32 0.74
C GLN A 79 -3.80 -11.55 0.02
N ALA A 80 -2.81 -11.36 -0.84
CA ALA A 80 -2.15 -12.45 -1.56
C ALA A 80 -1.48 -13.44 -0.59
N MET A 81 -0.80 -12.93 0.43
CA MET A 81 -0.18 -13.74 1.48
C MET A 81 -1.22 -14.46 2.34
N ASN A 82 -2.28 -13.76 2.73
CA ASN A 82 -3.40 -14.35 3.47
C ASN A 82 -3.99 -15.54 2.71
N GLN A 83 -4.36 -15.36 1.45
CA GLN A 83 -4.95 -16.42 0.63
C GLN A 83 -3.99 -17.61 0.43
N ARG A 84 -2.70 -17.34 0.27
CA ARG A 84 -1.66 -18.37 0.12
C ARG A 84 -1.51 -19.23 1.37
N LEU A 85 -1.44 -18.59 2.54
CA LEU A 85 -1.24 -19.28 3.82
C LEU A 85 -2.52 -20.00 4.27
N ALA A 86 -3.68 -19.38 4.09
CA ALA A 86 -4.96 -19.99 4.42
C ALA A 86 -5.22 -21.30 3.64
N LYS A 87 -4.77 -21.38 2.37
CA LYS A 87 -4.82 -22.64 1.59
C LYS A 87 -4.01 -23.79 2.21
N LYS A 88 -3.05 -23.47 3.07
CA LYS A 88 -2.22 -24.44 3.80
C LYS A 88 -2.67 -24.64 5.23
N ASN A 89 -3.79 -24.06 5.64
CA ASN A 89 -4.26 -23.97 7.02
C ASN A 89 -3.19 -23.41 7.98
N ASP A 90 -2.36 -22.49 7.51
CA ASP A 90 -1.31 -21.85 8.30
C ASP A 90 -1.90 -20.68 9.12
N PRO A 91 -1.83 -20.73 10.48
CA PRO A 91 -2.37 -19.66 11.34
C PRO A 91 -1.78 -18.27 11.08
N MET A 92 -0.61 -18.17 10.48
CA MET A 92 -0.04 -16.89 10.04
C MET A 92 -0.97 -16.15 9.05
N ALA A 93 -1.88 -16.85 8.37
CA ALA A 93 -2.90 -16.23 7.54
C ALA A 93 -3.73 -15.18 8.30
N ASN A 94 -3.97 -15.39 9.59
CA ASN A 94 -4.77 -14.48 10.42
C ASN A 94 -4.09 -13.12 10.63
N GLY A 95 -2.76 -13.11 10.77
CA GLY A 95 -1.98 -11.87 10.85
C GLY A 95 -2.05 -11.06 9.55
N TRP A 96 -1.95 -11.74 8.41
CA TRP A 96 -2.11 -11.10 7.11
C TRP A 96 -3.53 -10.61 6.85
N ALA A 97 -4.56 -11.32 7.35
CA ALA A 97 -5.93 -10.83 7.32
C ALA A 97 -6.08 -9.51 8.09
N LYS A 98 -5.52 -9.45 9.30
CA LYS A 98 -5.49 -8.23 10.11
C LYS A 98 -4.78 -7.09 9.38
N ARG A 99 -3.68 -7.38 8.68
CA ARG A 99 -2.97 -6.37 7.89
C ARG A 99 -3.83 -5.78 6.77
N VAL A 100 -4.64 -6.58 6.07
CA VAL A 100 -5.61 -6.08 5.07
C VAL A 100 -6.59 -5.12 5.72
N GLU A 101 -7.14 -5.47 6.89
CA GLU A 101 -8.08 -4.63 7.62
C GLU A 101 -7.45 -3.29 8.05
N GLU A 102 -6.20 -3.32 8.52
CA GLU A 102 -5.43 -2.13 8.90
C GLU A 102 -5.17 -1.22 7.70
N CYS A 103 -4.76 -1.79 6.56
CA CYS A 103 -4.55 -1.01 5.34
C CYS A 103 -5.85 -0.39 4.82
N PHE A 104 -6.96 -1.13 4.88
CA PHE A 104 -8.26 -0.62 4.47
C PHE A 104 -8.72 0.57 5.35
N LYS A 105 -8.50 0.50 6.66
CA LYS A 105 -8.72 1.62 7.58
C LYS A 105 -7.83 2.82 7.27
N LYS A 106 -6.54 2.55 7.07
CA LYS A 106 -5.55 3.59 6.78
C LYS A 106 -5.86 4.34 5.49
N ASP A 107 -6.43 3.68 4.49
CA ASP A 107 -6.90 4.32 3.27
C ASP A 107 -7.95 5.41 3.55
N ALA A 108 -8.93 5.11 4.40
CA ALA A 108 -9.94 6.07 4.82
C ALA A 108 -9.35 7.23 5.64
N GLU A 109 -8.35 6.95 6.49
CA GLU A 109 -7.66 7.96 7.29
C GLU A 109 -6.86 8.91 6.39
N LEU A 110 -6.16 8.40 5.39
CA LEU A 110 -5.42 9.21 4.41
C LEU A 110 -6.36 10.12 3.59
N ALA A 111 -7.49 9.59 3.14
CA ALA A 111 -8.49 10.39 2.42
C ALA A 111 -9.05 11.50 3.32
N LYS A 112 -9.36 11.17 4.58
CA LYS A 112 -9.83 12.16 5.56
C LYS A 112 -8.79 13.25 5.82
N GLU A 113 -7.52 12.89 5.98
CA GLU A 113 -6.43 13.86 6.12
C GLU A 113 -6.38 14.81 4.91
N TYR A 114 -6.44 14.27 3.69
CA TYR A 114 -6.48 15.07 2.46
C TYR A 114 -7.64 16.06 2.44
N HIS A 115 -8.82 15.65 2.89
CA HIS A 115 -10.01 16.49 2.93
C HIS A 115 -9.90 17.67 3.90
N THR A 116 -8.95 17.64 4.85
CA THR A 116 -8.79 18.71 5.86
C THR A 116 -7.72 19.74 5.49
N ILE A 117 -6.79 19.45 4.58
CA ILE A 117 -5.73 20.39 4.22
C ILE A 117 -6.30 21.69 3.63
N ASN A 118 -5.52 22.76 3.72
CA ASN A 118 -5.93 24.11 3.27
C ASN A 118 -7.32 24.53 3.79
N GLY A 119 -7.63 24.21 5.07
CA GLY A 119 -8.91 24.55 5.67
C GLY A 119 -10.10 23.84 5.06
N GLY A 120 -9.89 22.64 4.47
CA GLY A 120 -10.94 21.84 3.84
C GLY A 120 -11.26 22.24 2.40
N LYS A 121 -10.42 23.05 1.77
CA LYS A 121 -10.62 23.48 0.37
C LYS A 121 -10.82 22.31 -0.60
N TRP A 122 -10.19 21.17 -0.32
CA TRP A 122 -10.18 19.99 -1.16
C TRP A 122 -11.07 18.87 -0.61
N ASN A 123 -12.03 19.23 0.26
CA ASN A 123 -13.00 18.27 0.77
C ASN A 123 -13.72 17.57 -0.39
N HIS A 124 -13.96 16.25 -0.25
CA HIS A 124 -14.56 15.37 -1.26
C HIS A 124 -13.73 15.06 -2.51
N MET A 125 -12.52 15.62 -2.67
CA MET A 125 -11.69 15.34 -3.84
C MET A 125 -11.19 13.88 -3.90
N MET A 126 -11.12 13.17 -2.75
CA MET A 126 -10.66 11.78 -2.65
C MET A 126 -11.78 10.80 -2.31
N ASP A 127 -13.03 11.15 -2.64
CA ASP A 127 -14.19 10.28 -2.43
C ASP A 127 -14.32 9.19 -3.51
N GLU A 128 -13.59 9.32 -4.61
CA GLU A 128 -13.64 8.33 -5.68
C GLU A 128 -13.27 6.92 -5.19
N VAL A 129 -14.04 5.95 -5.65
CA VAL A 129 -13.87 4.56 -5.27
C VAL A 129 -12.88 3.87 -6.20
N TYR A 130 -11.78 3.38 -5.66
CA TYR A 130 -10.76 2.62 -6.39
C TYR A 130 -10.45 1.25 -5.76
N ILE A 131 -11.05 0.92 -4.62
CA ILE A 131 -10.94 -0.39 -3.95
C ILE A 131 -12.24 -1.17 -4.14
N GLY A 132 -12.13 -2.41 -4.61
CA GLY A 132 -13.27 -3.31 -4.74
C GLY A 132 -13.80 -3.46 -6.15
N TYR A 133 -13.09 -2.99 -7.17
CA TYR A 133 -13.43 -3.24 -8.57
C TYR A 133 -13.43 -4.73 -8.89
N LYS A 134 -14.50 -5.19 -9.53
CA LYS A 134 -14.63 -6.55 -10.08
C LYS A 134 -14.72 -6.54 -11.59
N SER A 135 -15.06 -5.40 -12.16
CA SER A 135 -15.22 -5.15 -13.58
C SER A 135 -14.89 -3.68 -13.86
N TRP A 136 -15.18 -3.18 -15.03
CA TRP A 136 -15.00 -1.77 -15.40
C TRP A 136 -15.95 -0.80 -14.68
N ASN A 137 -16.97 -1.31 -14.00
CA ASN A 137 -17.90 -0.46 -13.26
C ASN A 137 -17.39 -0.23 -11.84
N ALA A 138 -17.32 1.03 -11.45
CA ALA A 138 -17.00 1.41 -10.08
C ALA A 138 -18.05 0.83 -9.11
N PRO A 139 -17.65 0.23 -7.98
CA PRO A 139 -18.59 -0.11 -6.93
C PRO A 139 -19.14 1.18 -6.29
N GLU A 140 -20.36 1.12 -5.75
CA GLU A 140 -20.99 2.27 -5.06
C GLU A 140 -20.17 2.77 -3.86
N LYS A 141 -19.39 1.89 -3.25
CA LYS A 141 -18.50 2.19 -2.12
C LYS A 141 -17.28 1.31 -2.14
N LYS A 142 -16.22 1.75 -1.47
CA LYS A 142 -15.02 0.92 -1.25
C LYS A 142 -15.38 -0.38 -0.57
N VAL A 143 -14.96 -1.51 -1.14
CA VAL A 143 -15.20 -2.85 -0.62
C VAL A 143 -13.88 -3.46 -0.20
N MET A 144 -13.75 -3.75 1.10
CA MET A 144 -12.55 -4.38 1.62
C MET A 144 -12.28 -5.71 0.90
N PRO A 145 -11.03 -6.00 0.49
CA PRO A 145 -10.67 -7.28 -0.10
C PRO A 145 -11.00 -8.45 0.81
N GLU A 146 -11.49 -9.54 0.21
CA GLU A 146 -11.83 -10.75 0.95
C GLU A 146 -10.60 -11.36 1.62
N VAL A 147 -10.69 -11.68 2.90
CA VAL A 147 -9.68 -12.37 3.68
C VAL A 147 -10.21 -13.70 4.22
N LYS A 148 -9.31 -14.64 4.44
CA LYS A 148 -9.61 -15.94 5.04
C LYS A 148 -9.00 -16.04 6.42
N ARG A 149 -9.74 -16.63 7.34
CA ARG A 149 -9.25 -16.94 8.68
C ARG A 149 -9.18 -18.46 8.84
N VAL A 150 -8.18 -18.90 9.56
CA VAL A 150 -7.94 -20.32 9.87
C VAL A 150 -7.91 -20.51 11.38
N GLU A 151 -8.17 -21.74 11.84
CA GLU A 151 -8.09 -22.05 13.26
C GLU A 151 -6.64 -22.00 13.75
N GLY A 152 -6.46 -21.58 14.99
CA GLY A 152 -5.16 -21.47 15.65
C GLY A 152 -4.71 -20.03 15.86
N ASN A 153 -3.85 -19.85 16.86
CA ASN A 153 -3.20 -18.57 17.14
C ASN A 153 -1.85 -18.55 16.43
N ALA A 154 -1.61 -17.51 15.62
CA ALA A 154 -0.25 -17.21 15.20
C ALA A 154 0.55 -16.79 16.43
N SER A 155 1.44 -17.66 16.90
CA SER A 155 2.31 -17.37 18.04
C SER A 155 3.45 -16.38 17.70
N VAL A 156 3.51 -15.92 16.46
CA VAL A 156 4.52 -14.97 15.98
C VAL A 156 3.83 -13.68 15.61
N ALA A 157 4.15 -12.60 16.32
CA ALA A 157 3.86 -11.26 15.81
C ALA A 157 4.53 -11.15 14.44
N ILE A 158 3.73 -10.93 13.39
CA ILE A 158 4.30 -10.59 12.08
C ILE A 158 4.87 -9.18 12.24
N THR A 159 6.11 -9.09 12.68
CA THR A 159 6.92 -7.95 12.36
C THR A 159 7.12 -8.06 10.87
N LEU A 160 6.43 -7.22 10.08
CA LEU A 160 6.75 -7.10 8.67
C LEU A 160 8.26 -6.88 8.63
N PRO A 161 9.01 -7.68 7.88
CA PRO A 161 10.40 -7.37 7.71
C PRO A 161 10.43 -5.91 7.29
N GLN A 162 11.11 -5.07 8.06
CA GLN A 162 11.65 -3.81 7.54
C GLN A 162 12.09 -4.16 6.13
N PRO A 163 11.74 -3.39 5.11
CA PRO A 163 12.00 -3.78 3.75
C PRO A 163 13.43 -4.31 3.72
N ALA A 164 13.55 -5.63 3.58
CA ALA A 164 14.84 -6.26 3.47
C ALA A 164 15.36 -5.83 2.11
N TYR A 165 16.01 -4.67 2.08
CA TYR A 165 16.78 -4.28 0.93
C TYR A 165 17.81 -5.39 0.75
N ILE A 166 17.57 -6.20 -0.24
CA ILE A 166 18.67 -6.86 -0.89
C ILE A 166 19.43 -5.71 -1.55
N THR A 167 20.33 -5.11 -0.81
CA THR A 167 21.37 -4.28 -1.38
C THR A 167 22.15 -5.20 -2.30
N TYR A 168 21.81 -5.19 -3.57
CA TYR A 168 22.73 -5.68 -4.57
C TYR A 168 23.93 -4.73 -4.50
N ASN A 169 24.96 -5.13 -3.77
CA ASN A 169 26.27 -4.57 -3.92
C ASN A 169 26.70 -4.91 -5.34
N VAL A 170 26.39 -4.04 -6.29
CA VAL A 170 27.02 -4.08 -7.59
C VAL A 170 28.49 -3.80 -7.33
N PRO A 171 29.40 -4.72 -7.62
CA PRO A 171 30.83 -4.44 -7.49
C PRO A 171 31.13 -3.19 -8.31
N LYS A 172 31.67 -2.17 -7.69
CA LYS A 172 32.20 -1.02 -8.41
C LYS A 172 33.41 -1.53 -9.20
N GLY A 173 33.27 -1.63 -10.50
CA GLY A 173 34.38 -1.86 -11.40
C GLY A 173 34.31 -3.21 -12.13
N VAL A 174 33.71 -3.23 -13.27
CA VAL A 174 34.28 -3.73 -14.53
C VAL A 174 33.83 -2.75 -15.61
#